data_ca38850c5e4f13e1dbcf5222caa915bb
#
_entry.id   ca38850c5e4f13e1dbcf5222caa915bb
#
_cell.length_a   1.000
_cell.length_b   1.000
_cell.length_c   1.000
_cell.angle_alpha   90.00
_cell.angle_beta   90.00
_cell.angle_gamma   90.00
#
_symmetry.space_group_name_H-M   'P 1'
#
loop_
_entity.id
_entity.type
_entity.pdbx_description
1 polymer ?
#
loop_
_entity_poly.entity_id
_entity_poly.type
_entity_poly.pdbx_seq_one_letter_code
_entity_poly.pdbx_strand_id
1 'polypeptide(L)'
;MNIYILEDDLMQQTRISDIIRELVSEGTFSVRKLEVFSKPHKLLSSINEKGNHQVFLLDIDIDGERKKGLEVASEIRQQDANAVIIFVTTHSEFAPISFKYKVSALDFIDKTVSNAEFRWQPLGRCSW
;
A
#
# COMPACT_ATOMS: atom_id res chain seq x y z
N MET A 1 8.95 -0.38 -10.97
CA MET A 1 8.07 0.38 -10.08
C MET A 1 8.74 0.66 -8.75
N ASN A 2 8.26 1.66 -8.05
CA ASN A 2 8.67 1.96 -6.68
C ASN A 2 7.53 1.57 -5.75
N ILE A 3 7.84 0.83 -4.70
CA ILE A 3 6.82 0.39 -3.73
C ILE A 3 7.10 1.01 -2.38
N TYR A 4 6.08 1.65 -1.82
CA TYR A 4 6.12 2.27 -0.51
C TYR A 4 5.08 1.59 0.38
N ILE A 5 5.53 1.13 1.55
CA ILE A 5 4.65 0.44 2.49
C ILE A 5 4.52 1.31 3.74
N LEU A 6 3.28 1.57 4.16
CA LEU A 6 3.00 2.24 5.42
C LEU A 6 2.32 1.23 6.34
N GLU A 7 3.04 0.78 7.35
CA GLU A 7 2.60 -0.25 8.28
C GLU A 7 3.40 -0.10 9.58
N ASP A 8 2.74 -0.01 10.72
CA ASP A 8 3.41 0.16 12.01
C ASP A 8 3.69 -1.14 12.76
N ASP A 9 3.11 -2.27 12.32
CA ASP A 9 3.36 -3.59 12.90
C ASP A 9 4.56 -4.24 12.19
N LEU A 10 5.63 -4.51 12.95
CA LEU A 10 6.85 -5.09 12.39
C LEU A 10 6.62 -6.45 11.73
N MET A 11 5.75 -7.29 12.30
CA MET A 11 5.45 -8.60 11.70
C MET A 11 4.77 -8.45 10.35
N GLN A 12 3.84 -7.51 10.23
CA GLN A 12 3.16 -7.26 8.97
C GLN A 12 4.11 -6.61 7.96
N GLN A 13 5.01 -5.73 8.39
CA GLN A 13 6.03 -5.17 7.51
C GLN A 13 6.86 -6.27 6.86
N THR A 14 7.34 -7.21 7.68
CA THR A 14 8.15 -8.33 7.21
C THR A 14 7.35 -9.22 6.25
N ARG A 15 6.11 -9.54 6.61
CA ARG A 15 5.24 -10.38 5.80
C ARG A 15 5.00 -9.78 4.42
N ILE A 16 4.63 -8.51 4.37
CA ILE A 16 4.34 -7.83 3.11
C ILE A 16 5.60 -7.74 2.25
N SER A 17 6.72 -7.36 2.86
CA SER A 17 8.00 -7.26 2.16
C SER A 17 8.43 -8.59 1.57
N ASP A 18 8.29 -9.67 2.33
CA ASP A 18 8.65 -11.02 1.87
C ASP A 18 7.78 -11.46 0.70
N ILE A 19 6.49 -11.19 0.74
CA ILE A 19 5.58 -11.52 -0.36
C ILE A 19 5.99 -10.77 -1.63
N ILE A 20 6.32 -9.50 -1.51
CA ILE A 20 6.76 -8.70 -2.67
C ILE A 20 8.06 -9.25 -3.24
N ARG A 21 9.03 -9.58 -2.39
CA ARG A 21 10.31 -10.15 -2.85
C ARG A 21 10.13 -11.47 -3.55
N GLU A 22 9.21 -12.33 -3.07
CA GLU A 22 8.89 -13.58 -3.73
C GLU A 22 8.31 -13.34 -5.12
N LEU A 23 7.38 -12.41 -5.24
CA LEU A 23 6.76 -12.08 -6.54
C LEU A 23 7.78 -11.53 -7.52
N VAL A 24 8.72 -10.71 -7.04
CA VAL A 24 9.81 -10.20 -7.87
C VAL A 24 10.70 -11.35 -8.34
N SER A 25 11.06 -12.29 -7.45
CA SER A 25 11.90 -13.41 -7.80
C SER A 25 11.23 -14.37 -8.79
N GLU A 26 9.91 -14.44 -8.78
CA GLU A 26 9.12 -15.23 -9.72
C GLU A 26 8.92 -14.53 -11.07
N GLY A 27 9.38 -13.28 -11.19
CA GLY A 27 9.25 -12.52 -12.43
C GLY A 27 7.88 -11.87 -12.62
N THR A 28 7.05 -11.82 -11.59
CA THR A 28 5.71 -11.24 -11.69
C THR A 28 5.77 -9.75 -12.04
N PHE A 29 6.71 -9.01 -11.43
CA PHE A 29 6.98 -7.61 -11.75
C PHE A 29 8.40 -7.22 -11.33
N SER A 30 8.85 -6.05 -11.80
CA SER A 30 10.16 -5.49 -11.46
C SER A 30 10.00 -4.34 -10.48
N VAL A 31 10.82 -4.33 -9.42
CA VAL A 31 10.81 -3.28 -8.41
C VAL A 31 12.15 -2.56 -8.42
N ARG A 32 12.12 -1.24 -8.64
CA ARG A 32 13.32 -0.41 -8.58
C ARG A 32 13.70 -0.12 -7.13
N LYS A 33 12.71 0.15 -6.29
CA LYS A 33 12.94 0.33 -4.85
C LYS A 33 11.72 -0.10 -4.04
N LEU A 34 11.99 -0.61 -2.85
CA LEU A 34 10.98 -1.03 -1.88
C LEU A 34 11.34 -0.35 -0.55
N GLU A 35 10.49 0.54 -0.08
CA GLU A 35 10.71 1.26 1.17
C GLU A 35 9.55 1.01 2.13
N VAL A 36 9.88 0.79 3.40
CA VAL A 36 8.90 0.48 4.45
C VAL A 36 8.95 1.59 5.51
N PHE A 37 7.77 2.09 5.86
CA PHE A 37 7.62 3.18 6.83
C PHE A 37 6.63 2.79 7.91
N SER A 38 6.94 3.16 9.15
CA SER A 38 6.00 3.06 10.27
C SER A 38 5.33 4.40 10.58
N LYS A 39 5.85 5.50 10.03
CA LYS A 39 5.35 6.85 10.29
C LYS A 39 4.88 7.53 9.01
N PRO A 40 3.66 8.09 9.00
CA PRO A 40 3.12 8.74 7.81
C PRO A 40 4.00 9.87 7.27
N HIS A 41 4.50 10.75 8.14
CA HIS A 41 5.30 11.91 7.69
C HIS A 41 6.60 11.49 7.02
N LYS A 42 7.18 10.37 7.43
CA LYS A 42 8.42 9.87 6.81
C LYS A 42 8.16 9.34 5.42
N LEU A 43 7.03 8.64 5.23
CA LEU A 43 6.64 8.19 3.90
C LEU A 43 6.39 9.38 2.99
N LEU A 44 5.59 10.34 3.44
CA LEU A 44 5.23 11.51 2.63
C LEU A 44 6.47 12.32 2.22
N SER A 45 7.43 12.50 3.14
CA SER A 45 8.64 13.25 2.83
C SER A 45 9.62 12.51 1.93
N SER A 46 9.46 11.21 1.76
CA SER A 46 10.31 10.40 0.87
C SER A 46 9.87 10.47 -0.59
N ILE A 47 8.69 10.96 -0.87
CA ILE A 47 8.13 10.98 -2.23
C ILE A 47 8.79 12.09 -3.03
N ASN A 48 9.48 11.72 -4.11
CA ASN A 48 10.15 12.66 -5.01
C ASN A 48 9.85 12.40 -6.48
N GLU A 49 8.93 11.49 -6.78
CA GLU A 49 8.52 11.16 -8.14
C GLU A 49 6.99 11.06 -8.21
N LYS A 50 6.46 11.12 -9.43
CA LYS A 50 5.02 10.99 -9.68
C LYS A 50 4.78 10.06 -10.85
N GLY A 51 3.64 9.38 -10.83
CA GLY A 51 3.22 8.53 -11.93
C GLY A 51 2.74 7.15 -11.47
N ASN A 52 2.30 6.33 -12.43
CA ASN A 52 1.75 5.02 -12.13
C ASN A 52 2.81 3.97 -11.76
N HIS A 53 4.09 4.34 -11.79
CA HIS A 53 5.17 3.50 -11.27
C HIS A 53 5.33 3.65 -9.76
N GLN A 54 4.63 4.60 -9.15
CA GLN A 54 4.59 4.81 -7.71
C GLN A 54 3.44 4.01 -7.12
N VAL A 55 3.76 3.01 -6.31
CA VAL A 55 2.78 2.10 -5.70
C VAL A 55 2.84 2.22 -4.19
N PHE A 56 1.71 2.53 -3.59
CA PHE A 56 1.59 2.74 -2.15
C PHE A 56 0.70 1.67 -1.54
N LEU A 57 1.27 0.89 -0.62
CA LEU A 57 0.54 -0.11 0.16
C LEU A 57 0.36 0.48 1.56
N LEU A 58 -0.86 0.86 1.90
CA LEU A 58 -1.14 1.63 3.09
C LEU A 58 -2.08 0.88 4.03
N ASP A 59 -1.75 0.84 5.32
CA ASP A 59 -2.70 0.48 6.35
C ASP A 59 -3.59 1.68 6.65
N ILE A 60 -4.83 1.44 7.04
CA ILE A 60 -5.78 2.51 7.37
C ILE A 60 -5.57 3.00 8.79
N ASP A 61 -5.35 2.09 9.74
CA ASP A 61 -5.14 2.41 11.15
C ASP A 61 -3.65 2.43 11.45
N ILE A 62 -3.10 3.62 11.72
CA ILE A 62 -1.68 3.83 11.94
C ILE A 62 -1.46 4.54 13.28
N ASP A 63 -0.56 4.02 14.12
CA ASP A 63 -0.21 4.60 15.43
C ASP A 63 -1.42 4.82 16.33
N GLY A 64 -2.40 3.92 16.26
CA GLY A 64 -3.64 4.06 17.03
C GLY A 64 -4.59 5.13 16.51
N GLU A 65 -4.23 5.83 15.44
CA GLU A 65 -5.12 6.82 14.80
C GLU A 65 -5.95 6.13 13.72
N ARG A 66 -7.24 5.99 13.98
CA ARG A 66 -8.17 5.38 13.04
C ARG A 66 -8.27 6.25 11.79
N LYS A 67 -8.27 5.62 10.63
CA LYS A 67 -8.41 6.30 9.33
C LYS A 67 -7.21 7.17 8.95
N LYS A 68 -6.09 7.11 9.69
CA LYS A 68 -4.89 7.90 9.35
C LYS A 68 -4.38 7.54 7.96
N GLY A 69 -4.42 6.26 7.60
CA GLY A 69 -4.02 5.81 6.26
C GLY A 69 -4.87 6.41 5.15
N LEU A 70 -6.16 6.67 5.40
CA LEU A 70 -7.03 7.34 4.43
C LEU A 70 -6.60 8.79 4.21
N GLU A 71 -6.20 9.48 5.28
CA GLU A 71 -5.70 10.85 5.17
C GLU A 71 -4.41 10.91 4.37
N VAL A 72 -3.49 9.98 4.64
CA VAL A 72 -2.23 9.86 3.90
C VAL A 72 -2.50 9.61 2.42
N ALA A 73 -3.40 8.69 2.12
CA ALA A 73 -3.78 8.38 0.75
C ALA A 73 -4.37 9.60 0.03
N SER A 74 -5.20 10.38 0.73
CA SER A 74 -5.76 11.61 0.18
C SER A 74 -4.67 12.61 -0.17
N GLU A 75 -3.68 12.80 0.70
CA GLU A 75 -2.54 13.69 0.42
C GLU A 75 -1.73 13.23 -0.79
N ILE A 76 -1.48 11.93 -0.90
CA ILE A 76 -0.77 11.36 -2.05
C ILE A 76 -1.56 11.65 -3.33
N ARG A 77 -2.86 11.40 -3.31
CA ARG A 77 -3.70 11.57 -4.49
C ARG A 77 -3.81 13.02 -4.93
N GLN A 78 -3.81 13.96 -4.01
CA GLN A 78 -3.83 15.38 -4.32
C GLN A 78 -2.58 15.81 -5.10
N GLN A 79 -1.45 15.18 -4.82
CA GLN A 79 -0.18 15.49 -5.47
C GLN A 79 0.07 14.66 -6.73
N ASP A 80 -0.54 13.47 -6.83
CA ASP A 80 -0.27 12.53 -7.91
C ASP A 80 -1.54 11.78 -8.29
N ALA A 81 -2.18 12.22 -9.35
CA ALA A 81 -3.40 11.59 -9.85
C ALA A 81 -3.16 10.17 -10.39
N ASN A 82 -1.94 9.83 -10.74
CA ASN A 82 -1.60 8.55 -11.37
C ASN A 82 -0.99 7.52 -10.42
N ALA A 83 -0.71 7.89 -9.18
CA ALA A 83 -0.17 6.97 -8.20
C ALA A 83 -1.12 5.79 -7.98
N VAL A 84 -0.56 4.61 -7.78
CA VAL A 84 -1.34 3.41 -7.47
C VAL A 84 -1.43 3.29 -5.94
N ILE A 85 -2.65 3.25 -5.43
CA ILE A 85 -2.90 3.15 -3.99
C ILE A 85 -3.67 1.86 -3.71
N ILE A 86 -3.13 1.04 -2.81
CA ILE A 86 -3.75 -0.21 -2.36
C ILE A 86 -3.77 -0.19 -0.84
N PHE A 87 -4.92 -0.40 -0.25
CA PHE A 87 -5.01 -0.52 1.20
C PHE A 87 -4.78 -1.97 1.62
N VAL A 88 -3.90 -2.16 2.60
CA VAL A 88 -3.59 -3.48 3.20
C VAL A 88 -3.94 -3.36 4.67
N THR A 89 -5.09 -3.86 5.08
CA THR A 89 -5.64 -3.55 6.39
C THR A 89 -6.51 -4.67 6.93
N THR A 90 -6.69 -4.70 8.27
CA THR A 90 -7.72 -5.52 8.90
C THR A 90 -9.06 -4.79 8.97
N HIS A 91 -9.11 -3.54 8.48
CA HIS A 91 -10.27 -2.67 8.57
C HIS A 91 -10.96 -2.48 7.21
N SER A 92 -11.30 -3.61 6.55
CA SER A 92 -11.97 -3.57 5.25
C SER A 92 -13.34 -2.89 5.30
N GLU A 93 -13.94 -2.78 6.49
CA GLU A 93 -15.20 -2.04 6.68
C GLU A 93 -15.07 -0.56 6.31
N PHE A 94 -13.85 -0.03 6.24
CA PHE A 94 -13.62 1.35 5.81
C PHE A 94 -13.57 1.53 4.29
N ALA A 95 -13.66 0.45 3.51
CA ALA A 95 -13.61 0.55 2.07
C ALA A 95 -14.64 1.55 1.49
N PRO A 96 -15.93 1.50 1.91
CA PRO A 96 -16.90 2.49 1.39
C PRO A 96 -16.57 3.93 1.78
N ILE A 97 -15.95 4.13 2.95
CA ILE A 97 -15.59 5.46 3.44
C ILE A 97 -14.48 6.08 2.61
N SER A 98 -13.61 5.26 2.02
CA SER A 98 -12.51 5.77 1.20
C SER A 98 -12.98 6.66 0.06
N PHE A 99 -14.20 6.47 -0.43
CA PHE A 99 -14.77 7.33 -1.48
C PHE A 99 -14.90 8.78 -1.03
N LYS A 100 -15.15 9.02 0.26
CA LYS A 100 -15.25 10.39 0.81
C LYS A 100 -13.91 11.11 0.78
N TYR A 101 -12.81 10.37 0.79
CA TYR A 101 -11.46 10.92 0.74
C TYR A 101 -10.97 11.11 -0.70
N LYS A 102 -11.75 10.71 -1.70
CA LYS A 102 -11.42 10.84 -3.12
C LYS A 102 -10.07 10.22 -3.46
N VAL A 103 -9.80 9.05 -2.90
CA VAL A 103 -8.50 8.39 -3.01
C VAL A 103 -8.37 7.61 -4.33
N SER A 104 -9.45 7.04 -4.83
CA SER A 104 -9.44 6.16 -6.01
C SER A 104 -8.47 5.00 -5.83
N ALA A 105 -8.60 4.28 -4.73
CA ALA A 105 -7.75 3.13 -4.46
C ALA A 105 -7.98 2.03 -5.50
N LEU A 106 -6.90 1.36 -5.90
CA LEU A 106 -6.98 0.23 -6.83
C LEU A 106 -7.69 -0.94 -6.18
N ASP A 107 -7.36 -1.24 -4.92
CA ASP A 107 -7.98 -2.35 -4.21
C ASP A 107 -7.76 -2.27 -2.71
N PHE A 108 -8.41 -3.18 -2.00
CA PHE A 108 -8.26 -3.41 -0.56
C PHE A 108 -7.83 -4.87 -0.36
N ILE A 109 -6.74 -5.08 0.36
CA ILE A 109 -6.26 -6.40 0.74
C ILE A 109 -6.50 -6.59 2.22
N ASP A 110 -7.19 -7.67 2.59
CA ASP A 110 -7.44 -8.02 3.98
C ASP A 110 -6.21 -8.75 4.54
N LYS A 111 -5.60 -8.21 5.59
CA LYS A 111 -4.42 -8.80 6.22
C LYS A 111 -4.69 -10.16 6.90
N THR A 112 -5.96 -10.48 7.15
CA THR A 112 -6.32 -11.74 7.83
C THR A 112 -6.27 -12.95 6.91
N VAL A 113 -6.20 -12.75 5.58
CA VAL A 113 -6.13 -13.86 4.63
C VAL A 113 -4.76 -14.55 4.68
N SER A 114 -4.68 -15.78 4.15
CA SER A 114 -3.41 -16.52 4.07
C SER A 114 -2.43 -15.80 3.14
N ASN A 115 -1.14 -16.16 3.27
CA ASN A 115 -0.13 -15.60 2.35
C ASN A 115 -0.42 -15.95 0.89
N ALA A 116 -0.95 -17.14 0.62
CA ALA A 116 -1.32 -17.55 -0.73
C ALA A 116 -2.42 -16.65 -1.29
N GLU A 117 -3.47 -16.37 -0.50
CA GLU A 117 -4.55 -15.49 -0.91
C GLU A 117 -4.07 -14.04 -1.06
N PHE A 118 -3.19 -13.59 -0.15
CA PHE A 118 -2.62 -12.24 -0.22
C PHE A 118 -1.89 -12.05 -1.55
N ARG A 119 -1.04 -13.01 -1.94
CA ARG A 119 -0.32 -12.95 -3.22
C ARG A 119 -1.26 -12.91 -4.41
N TRP A 120 -2.39 -13.58 -4.29
CA TRP A 120 -3.36 -13.70 -5.37
C TRP A 120 -4.27 -12.46 -5.50
N GLN A 121 -4.25 -11.55 -4.52
CA GLN A 121 -4.91 -10.25 -4.59
C GLN A 121 -4.21 -9.36 -5.64
N PRO A 122 -4.39 -8.05 -5.67
CA PRO A 122 -3.85 -7.19 -6.74
C PRO A 122 -2.36 -7.38 -7.02
N LEU A 123 -1.56 -7.68 -5.99
CA LEU A 123 -0.11 -7.84 -6.15
C LEU A 123 0.24 -8.98 -7.10
N GLY A 124 -0.45 -10.13 -6.97
CA GLY A 124 -0.16 -11.30 -7.77
C GLY A 124 -0.86 -11.32 -9.12
N ARG A 125 -1.89 -10.48 -9.31
CA ARG A 125 -2.71 -10.46 -10.53
C ARG A 125 -2.34 -9.35 -11.50
N CYS A 126 -1.70 -8.29 -11.02
CA CYS A 126 -1.42 -7.12 -11.83
C CYS A 126 -0.07 -7.24 -12.53
N SER A 127 -0.07 -7.01 -13.83
CA SER A 127 1.14 -6.83 -14.61
C SER A 127 1.39 -5.33 -14.73
N TRP A 128 1.83 -4.76 -13.67
CA TRP A 128 2.04 -3.30 -13.59
C TRP A 128 3.19 -2.80 -14.42
#